data_ed255a1fe30f3bcc3af0b2669d442cd9
#
_entry.id   ed255a1fe30f3bcc3af0b2669d442cd9
#
_cell.length_a   1.000
_cell.length_b   1.000
_cell.length_c   1.000
_cell.angle_alpha   90.00
_cell.angle_beta   90.00
_cell.angle_gamma   90.00
#
_symmetry.space_group_name_H-M   'P 1'
#
loop_
_entity.id
_entity.type
_entity.pdbx_description
1 polymer ?
#
loop_
_entity_poly.entity_id
_entity_poly.type
_entity_poly.pdbx_seq_one_letter_code
_entity_poly.pdbx_strand_id
1 'polypeptide(L)'
;MYEAYASSYTIFLKNWQANRKLALEMLKKHFQGSLSQQTEVSILSVGPGPGEFDKQVIYFLKQYVGEGQTLKYVLVEPNHIHRQMFEATMQSADVSTVHFEMHPKTIEEFQTNEQFDCIHYTHSIYHMPGQERQLILESLNLLKDGGVLLITLDTEEAVIFTLIAKYAEVVGNEQYWQEGSSQMMESKKLSEIIDDIGLSYKFETYPEYLDVSACFEQNSEEGRVLMDFLFQANLRDAPAELNQQLLSLVDKVAVEQNDRKMLYLPAGTFVIPKQ
;
A
#
# COMPACT_ATOMS: atom_id res chain seq x y z
N MET A 1 13.88 -5.42 -13.21
CA MET A 1 13.17 -5.65 -11.93
C MET A 1 12.01 -4.67 -11.78
N TYR A 2 12.23 -3.37 -11.52
CA TYR A 2 11.18 -2.39 -11.29
C TYR A 2 10.13 -2.26 -12.42
N GLU A 3 10.51 -2.42 -13.69
CA GLU A 3 9.60 -2.30 -14.83
C GLU A 3 8.54 -3.41 -14.87
N ALA A 4 8.94 -4.66 -14.63
CA ALA A 4 8.01 -5.79 -14.63
C ALA A 4 7.01 -5.67 -13.47
N TYR A 5 7.50 -5.33 -12.27
CA TYR A 5 6.65 -5.09 -11.10
C TYR A 5 5.67 -3.94 -11.32
N ALA A 6 6.16 -2.78 -11.82
CA ALA A 6 5.30 -1.62 -12.06
C ALA A 6 4.22 -1.91 -13.11
N SER A 7 4.52 -2.70 -14.12
CA SER A 7 3.54 -3.12 -15.14
C SER A 7 2.44 -3.99 -14.53
N SER A 8 2.80 -5.03 -13.77
CA SER A 8 1.82 -5.90 -13.13
C SER A 8 1.01 -5.17 -12.04
N TYR A 9 1.66 -4.29 -11.28
CA TYR A 9 1.01 -3.46 -10.28
C TYR A 9 0.00 -2.47 -10.90
N THR A 10 0.29 -1.92 -12.08
CA THR A 10 -0.65 -1.05 -12.79
C THR A 10 -1.94 -1.80 -13.15
N ILE A 11 -1.83 -3.02 -13.64
CA ILE A 11 -2.98 -3.87 -13.96
C ILE A 11 -3.74 -4.26 -12.67
N PHE A 12 -3.02 -4.59 -11.61
CA PHE A 12 -3.63 -4.84 -10.30
C PHE A 12 -4.44 -3.62 -9.84
N LEU A 13 -3.86 -2.43 -9.82
CA LEU A 13 -4.55 -1.20 -9.38
C LEU A 13 -5.81 -0.88 -10.20
N LYS A 14 -5.79 -1.14 -11.50
CA LYS A 14 -6.95 -0.94 -12.39
C LYS A 14 -8.13 -1.82 -11.97
N ASN A 15 -7.86 -3.04 -11.49
CA ASN A 15 -8.84 -4.04 -11.14
C ASN A 15 -9.16 -4.07 -9.62
N TRP A 16 -8.40 -3.35 -8.83
CA TRP A 16 -8.54 -3.32 -7.38
C TRP A 16 -9.58 -2.28 -6.94
N GLN A 17 -10.59 -2.76 -6.24
CA GLN A 17 -11.62 -1.93 -5.62
C GLN A 17 -11.19 -1.52 -4.21
N ALA A 18 -10.16 -0.68 -4.15
CA ALA A 18 -9.65 -0.17 -2.88
C ALA A 18 -10.66 0.74 -2.18
N ASN A 19 -10.92 0.48 -0.90
CA ASN A 19 -11.82 1.29 -0.08
C ASN A 19 -11.03 2.00 1.03
N ARG A 20 -10.30 3.04 0.67
CA ARG A 20 -9.45 3.80 1.60
C ARG A 20 -10.18 4.91 2.35
N LYS A 21 -11.48 4.99 2.19
CA LYS A 21 -12.32 6.00 2.84
C LYS A 21 -12.22 5.93 4.35
N LEU A 22 -12.16 4.72 4.92
CA LEU A 22 -12.04 4.54 6.36
C LEU A 22 -10.70 5.02 6.89
N ALA A 23 -9.59 4.73 6.21
CA ALA A 23 -8.27 5.25 6.57
C ALA A 23 -8.25 6.78 6.61
N LEU A 24 -8.89 7.44 5.63
CA LEU A 24 -9.05 8.89 5.62
C LEU A 24 -9.95 9.39 6.76
N GLU A 25 -11.01 8.69 7.11
CA GLU A 25 -11.87 9.03 8.25
C GLU A 25 -11.15 8.89 9.59
N MET A 26 -10.29 7.87 9.74
CA MET A 26 -9.44 7.72 10.93
C MET A 26 -8.44 8.87 11.05
N LEU A 27 -7.81 9.25 9.94
CA LEU A 27 -6.92 10.40 9.87
C LEU A 27 -7.67 11.71 10.23
N LYS A 28 -8.88 11.88 9.70
CA LYS A 28 -9.77 13.00 10.02
C LYS A 28 -10.07 13.09 11.50
N LYS A 29 -10.46 11.99 12.12
CA LYS A 29 -10.77 11.94 13.57
C LYS A 29 -9.54 12.31 14.40
N HIS A 30 -8.35 11.93 13.98
CA HIS A 30 -7.10 12.28 14.66
C HIS A 30 -6.82 13.78 14.59
N PHE A 31 -6.94 14.38 13.41
CA PHE A 31 -6.60 15.78 13.17
C PHE A 31 -7.73 16.78 13.48
N GLN A 32 -8.89 16.32 13.91
CA GLN A 32 -10.04 17.17 14.14
C GLN A 32 -9.73 18.28 15.15
N GLY A 33 -9.58 19.52 14.65
CA GLY A 33 -9.32 20.72 15.46
C GLY A 33 -7.83 21.08 15.69
N SER A 34 -6.87 20.21 15.33
CA SER A 34 -5.45 20.49 15.56
C SER A 34 -4.75 21.19 14.40
N LEU A 35 -5.13 20.93 13.15
CA LEU A 35 -4.47 21.48 11.96
C LEU A 35 -4.73 22.97 11.74
N SER A 36 -5.85 23.50 12.19
CA SER A 36 -6.25 24.89 11.92
C SER A 36 -5.38 25.96 12.60
N GLN A 37 -4.51 25.56 13.53
CA GLN A 37 -3.63 26.48 14.28
C GLN A 37 -2.18 26.46 13.79
N GLN A 38 -1.85 25.61 12.83
CA GLN A 38 -0.47 25.47 12.33
C GLN A 38 -0.27 26.36 11.10
N THR A 39 0.93 26.88 10.90
CA THR A 39 1.33 27.61 9.68
C THR A 39 1.68 26.66 8.54
N GLU A 40 2.14 25.46 8.88
CA GLU A 40 2.49 24.40 7.93
C GLU A 40 2.04 23.03 8.45
N VAL A 41 1.39 22.27 7.58
CA VAL A 41 1.07 20.85 7.77
C VAL A 41 2.06 20.03 6.93
N SER A 42 2.79 19.12 7.57
CA SER A 42 3.83 18.32 6.91
C SER A 42 3.53 16.84 6.99
N ILE A 43 3.60 16.17 5.83
CA ILE A 43 3.32 14.74 5.68
C ILE A 43 4.56 14.05 5.11
N LEU A 44 4.88 12.86 5.63
CA LEU A 44 5.85 11.94 5.03
C LEU A 44 5.10 10.71 4.51
N SER A 45 5.17 10.49 3.21
CA SER A 45 4.64 9.29 2.55
C SER A 45 5.80 8.36 2.18
N VAL A 46 5.74 7.14 2.71
CA VAL A 46 6.78 6.13 2.49
C VAL A 46 6.30 5.05 1.54
N GLY A 47 6.91 4.97 0.37
CA GLY A 47 6.51 4.08 -0.71
C GLY A 47 5.13 4.42 -1.27
N PRO A 48 4.89 5.68 -1.72
CA PRO A 48 3.59 6.12 -2.24
C PRO A 48 3.14 5.36 -3.49
N GLY A 49 4.06 4.71 -4.20
CA GLY A 49 3.78 4.13 -5.49
C GLY A 49 3.22 5.17 -6.48
N PRO A 50 2.14 4.86 -7.23
CA PRO A 50 1.50 5.81 -8.14
C PRO A 50 0.77 7.01 -7.48
N GLY A 51 0.66 7.06 -6.14
CA GLY A 51 0.13 8.20 -5.41
C GLY A 51 -1.39 8.33 -5.36
N GLU A 52 -2.15 7.29 -5.69
CA GLU A 52 -3.62 7.35 -5.69
C GLU A 52 -4.19 7.60 -4.28
N PHE A 53 -3.59 7.01 -3.25
CA PHE A 53 -3.99 7.28 -1.87
C PHE A 53 -3.51 8.67 -1.42
N ASP A 54 -2.29 9.04 -1.78
CA ASP A 54 -1.69 10.34 -1.47
C ASP A 54 -2.54 11.49 -2.01
N LYS A 55 -3.05 11.36 -3.23
CA LYS A 55 -4.01 12.30 -3.82
C LYS A 55 -5.26 12.48 -2.95
N GLN A 56 -5.80 11.39 -2.40
CA GLN A 56 -6.95 11.44 -1.50
C GLN A 56 -6.58 12.11 -0.17
N VAL A 57 -5.41 11.80 0.40
CA VAL A 57 -4.90 12.45 1.62
C VAL A 57 -4.73 13.96 1.40
N ILE A 58 -4.14 14.36 0.28
CA ILE A 58 -3.95 15.78 -0.08
C ILE A 58 -5.30 16.50 -0.20
N TYR A 59 -6.26 15.92 -0.93
CA TYR A 59 -7.60 16.53 -1.04
C TYR A 59 -8.31 16.63 0.29
N PHE A 60 -8.13 15.64 1.16
CA PHE A 60 -8.67 15.70 2.51
C PHE A 60 -8.02 16.83 3.30
N LEU A 61 -6.69 16.92 3.34
CA LEU A 61 -5.96 17.92 4.12
C LEU A 61 -6.23 19.35 3.62
N LYS A 62 -6.36 19.57 2.32
CA LYS A 62 -6.72 20.88 1.74
C LYS A 62 -8.05 21.45 2.28
N GLN A 63 -8.95 20.61 2.78
CA GLN A 63 -10.20 21.07 3.39
C GLN A 63 -9.98 21.66 4.80
N TYR A 64 -8.85 21.39 5.44
CA TYR A 64 -8.52 21.82 6.80
C TYR A 64 -7.36 22.83 6.84
N VAL A 65 -6.58 22.91 5.77
CA VAL A 65 -5.52 23.90 5.60
C VAL A 65 -6.17 25.21 5.16
N GLY A 66 -6.15 26.21 6.04
CA GLY A 66 -6.76 27.51 5.83
C GLY A 66 -5.92 28.44 4.93
N GLU A 67 -6.45 29.65 4.66
CA GLU A 67 -5.73 30.70 3.93
C GLU A 67 -4.43 31.07 4.66
N GLY A 68 -3.28 31.03 3.94
CA GLY A 68 -1.97 31.33 4.50
C GLY A 68 -1.23 30.16 5.13
N GLN A 69 -1.84 28.98 5.18
CA GLN A 69 -1.16 27.74 5.58
C GLN A 69 -0.56 27.03 4.37
N THR A 70 0.55 26.33 4.57
CA THR A 70 1.20 25.47 3.55
C THR A 70 1.01 24.01 3.87
N LEU A 71 0.85 23.20 2.82
CA LEU A 71 0.90 21.75 2.91
C LEU A 71 2.23 21.27 2.29
N LYS A 72 3.13 20.78 3.14
CA LYS A 72 4.39 20.15 2.71
C LYS A 72 4.16 18.64 2.63
N TYR A 73 4.51 18.05 1.49
CA TYR A 73 4.33 16.64 1.23
C TYR A 73 5.65 16.00 0.79
N VAL A 74 6.30 15.30 1.70
CA VAL A 74 7.59 14.64 1.50
C VAL A 74 7.35 13.18 1.11
N LEU A 75 8.04 12.71 0.08
CA LEU A 75 7.87 11.40 -0.52
C LEU A 75 9.21 10.67 -0.56
N VAL A 76 9.21 9.42 -0.11
CA VAL A 76 10.36 8.51 -0.21
C VAL A 76 9.96 7.31 -1.06
N GLU A 77 10.47 7.26 -2.33
CA GLU A 77 10.12 6.22 -3.29
C GLU A 77 11.34 5.86 -4.16
N PRO A 78 11.92 4.65 -4.00
CA PRO A 78 13.09 4.23 -4.76
C PRO A 78 12.78 3.93 -6.24
N ASN A 79 11.55 3.46 -6.54
CA ASN A 79 11.16 3.05 -7.89
C ASN A 79 10.93 4.26 -8.80
N HIS A 80 11.78 4.45 -9.80
CA HIS A 80 11.68 5.59 -10.71
C HIS A 80 10.40 5.62 -11.55
N ILE A 81 9.82 4.44 -11.86
CA ILE A 81 8.55 4.36 -12.60
C ILE A 81 7.39 4.81 -11.71
N HIS A 82 7.37 4.38 -10.46
CA HIS A 82 6.36 4.85 -9.51
C HIS A 82 6.44 6.36 -9.30
N ARG A 83 7.65 6.94 -9.23
CA ARG A 83 7.79 8.41 -9.14
C ARG A 83 7.20 9.13 -10.36
N GLN A 84 7.45 8.61 -11.59
CA GLN A 84 6.83 9.16 -12.80
C GLN A 84 5.32 9.04 -12.79
N MET A 85 4.78 7.90 -12.33
CA MET A 85 3.34 7.70 -12.19
C MET A 85 2.74 8.63 -11.13
N PHE A 86 3.43 8.82 -10.00
CA PHE A 86 3.05 9.77 -8.96
C PHE A 86 2.96 11.19 -9.52
N GLU A 87 3.97 11.64 -10.24
CA GLU A 87 3.98 12.96 -10.89
C GLU A 87 2.79 13.11 -11.84
N ALA A 88 2.50 12.10 -12.67
CA ALA A 88 1.35 12.11 -13.58
C ALA A 88 0.01 12.16 -12.82
N THR A 89 -0.11 11.41 -11.72
CA THR A 89 -1.29 11.43 -10.85
C THR A 89 -1.50 12.83 -10.25
N MET A 90 -0.44 13.47 -9.77
CA MET A 90 -0.51 14.81 -9.17
C MET A 90 -0.74 15.92 -10.21
N GLN A 91 -0.20 15.80 -11.43
CA GLN A 91 -0.50 16.74 -12.53
C GLN A 91 -1.99 16.78 -12.89
N SER A 92 -2.69 15.65 -12.74
CA SER A 92 -4.14 15.55 -12.97
C SER A 92 -4.99 16.12 -11.82
N ALA A 93 -4.35 16.55 -10.73
CA ALA A 93 -4.99 16.97 -9.49
C ALA A 93 -4.80 18.49 -9.24
N ASP A 94 -5.75 19.10 -8.55
CA ASP A 94 -5.56 20.47 -8.04
C ASP A 94 -4.68 20.44 -6.78
N VAL A 95 -3.37 20.47 -6.99
CA VAL A 95 -2.35 20.44 -5.92
C VAL A 95 -1.43 21.67 -5.93
N SER A 96 -1.86 22.75 -6.55
CA SER A 96 -1.07 23.98 -6.74
C SER A 96 -0.59 24.64 -5.42
N THR A 97 -1.24 24.33 -4.30
CA THR A 97 -0.90 24.84 -2.96
C THR A 97 -0.06 23.86 -2.14
N VAL A 98 0.33 22.72 -2.72
CA VAL A 98 1.12 21.69 -2.05
C VAL A 98 2.58 21.80 -2.47
N HIS A 99 3.46 21.84 -1.47
CA HIS A 99 4.91 21.79 -1.70
C HIS A 99 5.38 20.35 -1.64
N PHE A 100 5.73 19.78 -2.81
CA PHE A 100 6.26 18.42 -2.90
C PHE A 100 7.77 18.38 -2.80
N GLU A 101 8.27 17.40 -2.02
CA GLU A 101 9.68 17.07 -1.90
C GLU A 101 9.85 15.57 -2.10
N MET A 102 10.43 15.16 -3.25
CA MET A 102 10.57 13.76 -3.62
C MET A 102 11.99 13.27 -3.45
N HIS A 103 12.18 12.21 -2.67
CA HIS A 103 13.45 11.56 -2.42
C HIS A 103 13.53 10.22 -3.14
N PRO A 104 14.42 10.09 -4.18
CA PRO A 104 14.58 8.86 -4.97
C PRO A 104 15.50 7.86 -4.26
N LYS A 105 15.08 7.40 -3.08
CA LYS A 105 15.84 6.49 -2.21
C LYS A 105 14.91 5.59 -1.42
N THR A 106 15.47 4.60 -0.75
CA THR A 106 14.72 3.78 0.22
C THR A 106 14.54 4.55 1.53
N ILE A 107 13.62 4.09 2.39
CA ILE A 107 13.39 4.74 3.69
C ILE A 107 14.62 4.60 4.61
N GLU A 108 15.36 3.51 4.52
CA GLU A 108 16.58 3.26 5.28
C GLU A 108 17.71 4.24 4.93
N GLU A 109 17.69 4.74 3.68
CA GLU A 109 18.66 5.76 3.21
C GLU A 109 18.17 7.19 3.45
N PHE A 110 16.90 7.35 3.82
CA PHE A 110 16.32 8.67 4.08
C PHE A 110 16.72 9.18 5.46
N GLN A 111 17.38 10.31 5.47
CA GLN A 111 17.78 11.00 6.69
C GLN A 111 17.25 12.42 6.67
N THR A 112 16.60 12.82 7.76
CA THR A 112 16.06 14.15 7.94
C THR A 112 16.04 14.52 9.43
N ASN A 113 16.12 15.83 9.72
CA ASN A 113 15.86 16.40 11.04
C ASN A 113 14.46 17.04 11.12
N GLU A 114 13.69 16.95 10.04
CA GLU A 114 12.32 17.47 10.00
C GLU A 114 11.38 16.58 10.80
N GLN A 115 10.34 17.19 11.31
CA GLN A 115 9.24 16.48 11.97
C GLN A 115 7.95 16.64 11.18
N PHE A 116 7.11 15.62 11.23
CA PHE A 116 5.90 15.50 10.44
C PHE A 116 4.64 15.43 11.31
N ASP A 117 3.54 15.98 10.81
CA ASP A 117 2.24 15.83 11.45
C ASP A 117 1.66 14.43 11.20
N CYS A 118 1.96 13.86 10.03
CA CYS A 118 1.59 12.50 9.69
C CYS A 118 2.73 11.83 8.92
N ILE A 119 2.97 10.57 9.28
CA ILE A 119 3.80 9.65 8.48
C ILE A 119 2.91 8.49 8.09
N HIS A 120 2.91 8.09 6.82
CA HIS A 120 2.12 6.93 6.43
C HIS A 120 2.85 5.94 5.54
N TYR A 121 2.56 4.66 5.80
CA TYR A 121 2.91 3.50 5.01
C TYR A 121 1.61 2.88 4.50
N THR A 122 1.36 3.00 3.21
CA THR A 122 0.12 2.47 2.63
C THR A 122 0.45 1.38 1.64
N HIS A 123 0.28 0.12 2.06
CA HIS A 123 0.72 -1.06 1.32
C HIS A 123 2.20 -1.01 0.92
N SER A 124 3.05 -0.53 1.82
CA SER A 124 4.49 -0.39 1.56
C SER A 124 5.39 -1.01 2.63
N ILE A 125 4.98 -1.07 3.91
CA ILE A 125 5.85 -1.54 5.00
C ILE A 125 6.34 -2.98 4.81
N TYR A 126 5.57 -3.83 4.17
CA TYR A 126 5.93 -5.22 3.91
C TYR A 126 7.03 -5.41 2.84
N HIS A 127 7.43 -4.33 2.16
CA HIS A 127 8.60 -4.35 1.27
C HIS A 127 9.94 -4.18 2.00
N MET A 128 9.89 -3.98 3.33
CA MET A 128 11.06 -3.82 4.20
C MET A 128 11.08 -4.90 5.29
N PRO A 129 11.15 -6.19 4.90
CA PRO A 129 10.97 -7.32 5.82
C PRO A 129 12.05 -7.34 6.90
N GLY A 130 11.62 -7.56 8.15
CA GLY A 130 12.49 -7.62 9.33
C GLY A 130 12.91 -6.26 9.89
N GLN A 131 12.49 -5.17 9.26
CA GLN A 131 12.79 -3.80 9.71
C GLN A 131 11.59 -3.09 10.32
N GLU A 132 10.42 -3.70 10.34
CA GLU A 132 9.14 -3.11 10.71
C GLU A 132 9.21 -2.43 12.09
N ARG A 133 9.80 -3.12 13.07
CA ARG A 133 9.99 -2.57 14.43
C ARG A 133 10.83 -1.30 14.42
N GLN A 134 11.94 -1.32 13.70
CA GLN A 134 12.84 -0.17 13.60
C GLN A 134 12.16 1.00 12.90
N LEU A 135 11.49 0.73 11.77
CA LEU A 135 10.79 1.75 10.98
C LEU A 135 9.65 2.42 11.78
N ILE A 136 8.90 1.66 12.58
CA ILE A 136 7.88 2.21 13.47
C ILE A 136 8.51 3.17 14.47
N LEU A 137 9.59 2.76 15.16
CA LEU A 137 10.26 3.58 16.17
C LEU A 137 10.90 4.85 15.56
N GLU A 138 11.55 4.73 14.42
CA GLU A 138 12.13 5.87 13.70
C GLU A 138 11.04 6.83 13.22
N SER A 139 9.93 6.31 12.68
CA SER A 139 8.79 7.13 12.30
C SER A 139 8.21 7.92 13.48
N LEU A 140 8.05 7.28 14.64
CA LEU A 140 7.55 7.96 15.84
C LEU A 140 8.50 9.08 16.29
N ASN A 141 9.82 8.91 16.14
CA ASN A 141 10.80 9.97 16.44
C ASN A 141 10.69 11.16 15.47
N LEU A 142 10.31 10.92 14.23
CA LEU A 142 10.12 11.95 13.21
C LEU A 142 8.74 12.63 13.28
N LEU A 143 7.83 12.17 14.13
CA LEU A 143 6.55 12.85 14.31
C LEU A 143 6.70 14.10 15.21
N LYS A 144 5.94 15.14 14.91
CA LYS A 144 5.69 16.27 15.83
C LYS A 144 4.86 15.80 17.02
N ASP A 145 4.86 16.58 18.10
CA ASP A 145 3.94 16.34 19.23
C ASP A 145 2.49 16.41 18.73
N GLY A 146 1.70 15.38 19.06
CA GLY A 146 0.34 15.21 18.54
C GLY A 146 0.27 14.68 17.11
N GLY A 147 1.40 14.34 16.50
CA GLY A 147 1.46 13.70 15.19
C GLY A 147 1.03 12.23 15.22
N VAL A 148 0.88 11.62 14.03
CA VAL A 148 0.36 10.26 13.88
C VAL A 148 1.13 9.46 12.84
N LEU A 149 1.41 8.20 13.19
CA LEU A 149 1.85 7.19 12.23
C LEU A 149 0.63 6.37 11.78
N LEU A 150 0.44 6.27 10.47
CA LEU A 150 -0.63 5.52 9.83
C LEU A 150 -0.02 4.39 9.00
N ILE A 151 -0.43 3.15 9.28
CA ILE A 151 0.05 1.98 8.53
C ILE A 151 -1.15 1.20 8.01
N THR A 152 -1.24 1.05 6.69
CA THR A 152 -2.29 0.28 6.02
C THR A 152 -1.68 -0.91 5.31
N LEU A 153 -2.26 -2.09 5.53
CA LEU A 153 -1.87 -3.32 4.84
C LEU A 153 -3.01 -4.34 4.86
N ASP A 154 -2.84 -5.43 4.13
CA ASP A 154 -3.81 -6.53 4.10
C ASP A 154 -3.93 -7.19 5.46
N THR A 155 -5.15 -7.67 5.78
CA THR A 155 -5.37 -8.51 6.96
C THR A 155 -5.01 -9.97 6.66
N GLU A 156 -4.88 -10.79 7.70
CA GLU A 156 -4.64 -12.23 7.58
C GLU A 156 -5.75 -12.98 6.81
N GLU A 157 -6.92 -12.35 6.63
CA GLU A 157 -8.04 -12.92 5.87
C GLU A 157 -7.90 -12.72 4.36
N ALA A 158 -6.96 -11.89 3.90
CA ALA A 158 -6.76 -11.64 2.48
C ALA A 158 -6.35 -12.91 1.74
N VAL A 159 -7.16 -13.31 0.77
CA VAL A 159 -6.96 -14.59 0.06
C VAL A 159 -5.66 -14.68 -0.73
N ILE A 160 -5.00 -13.55 -0.99
CA ILE A 160 -3.70 -13.52 -1.65
C ILE A 160 -2.65 -14.33 -0.88
N PHE A 161 -2.67 -14.31 0.46
CA PHE A 161 -1.75 -15.11 1.28
C PHE A 161 -1.98 -16.60 1.09
N THR A 162 -3.24 -17.02 0.95
CA THR A 162 -3.59 -18.41 0.63
C THR A 162 -3.08 -18.80 -0.75
N LEU A 163 -3.22 -17.94 -1.76
CA LEU A 163 -2.76 -18.20 -3.12
C LEU A 163 -1.23 -18.35 -3.17
N ILE A 164 -0.50 -17.44 -2.52
CA ILE A 164 0.97 -17.49 -2.45
C ILE A 164 1.46 -18.75 -1.73
N ALA A 165 0.83 -19.10 -0.59
CA ALA A 165 1.17 -20.32 0.14
C ALA A 165 0.92 -21.58 -0.70
N LYS A 166 -0.21 -21.65 -1.42
CA LYS A 166 -0.52 -22.77 -2.33
C LYS A 166 0.42 -22.82 -3.53
N TYR A 167 0.83 -21.69 -4.06
CA TYR A 167 1.86 -21.65 -5.10
C TYR A 167 3.15 -22.30 -4.62
N ALA A 168 3.65 -21.93 -3.45
CA ALA A 168 4.85 -22.52 -2.87
C ALA A 168 4.72 -24.06 -2.66
N GLU A 169 3.53 -24.55 -2.27
CA GLU A 169 3.27 -25.99 -2.16
C GLU A 169 3.31 -26.72 -3.52
N VAL A 170 2.77 -26.09 -4.57
CA VAL A 170 2.65 -26.70 -5.91
C VAL A 170 4.00 -26.72 -6.65
N VAL A 171 4.77 -25.65 -6.53
CA VAL A 171 5.99 -25.45 -7.34
C VAL A 171 7.25 -25.92 -6.59
N GLY A 172 7.16 -26.08 -5.27
CA GLY A 172 8.30 -26.44 -4.42
C GLY A 172 9.42 -25.41 -4.59
N ASN A 173 9.50 -24.44 -3.72
CA ASN A 173 10.48 -23.37 -3.69
C ASN A 173 10.67 -22.55 -4.98
N GLU A 174 10.46 -21.28 -4.90
CA GLU A 174 10.98 -20.12 -5.64
C GLU A 174 11.21 -20.25 -7.17
N GLN A 175 10.87 -21.38 -7.83
CA GLN A 175 11.24 -21.64 -9.23
C GLN A 175 10.81 -20.52 -10.20
N TYR A 176 9.70 -19.84 -9.91
CA TYR A 176 9.17 -18.74 -10.73
C TYR A 176 8.94 -17.46 -9.94
N TRP A 177 9.43 -17.39 -8.68
CA TRP A 177 9.26 -16.20 -7.86
C TRP A 177 9.90 -14.99 -8.52
N GLN A 178 9.24 -13.87 -8.46
CA GLN A 178 9.83 -12.60 -8.87
C GLN A 178 10.86 -12.17 -7.83
N GLU A 179 11.98 -11.68 -8.31
CA GLU A 179 12.99 -11.08 -7.44
C GLU A 179 12.39 -9.87 -6.72
N GLY A 180 12.47 -9.85 -5.39
CA GLY A 180 11.86 -8.82 -4.57
C GLY A 180 10.40 -9.11 -4.14
N SER A 181 9.91 -10.35 -4.34
CA SER A 181 8.62 -10.79 -3.78
C SER A 181 8.57 -10.46 -2.30
N SER A 182 7.49 -9.78 -1.88
CA SER A 182 7.32 -9.38 -0.50
C SER A 182 7.16 -10.60 0.40
N GLN A 183 7.80 -10.57 1.58
CA GLN A 183 7.46 -11.53 2.62
C GLN A 183 6.02 -11.26 3.06
N MET A 184 5.32 -12.36 3.40
CA MET A 184 3.91 -12.29 3.80
C MET A 184 3.78 -11.62 5.18
N MET A 185 3.75 -10.27 5.15
CA MET A 185 3.41 -9.45 6.31
C MET A 185 1.93 -9.08 6.23
N GLU A 186 1.18 -9.39 7.25
CA GLU A 186 -0.23 -9.09 7.39
C GLU A 186 -0.49 -8.38 8.72
N SER A 187 -1.70 -7.84 8.89
CA SER A 187 -2.03 -6.96 10.01
C SER A 187 -1.83 -7.60 11.39
N LYS A 188 -2.08 -8.89 11.55
CA LYS A 188 -1.90 -9.59 12.83
C LYS A 188 -0.44 -9.64 13.24
N LYS A 189 0.48 -9.96 12.31
CA LYS A 189 1.92 -9.95 12.60
C LYS A 189 2.41 -8.55 12.94
N LEU A 190 1.90 -7.54 12.25
CA LEU A 190 2.24 -6.15 12.56
C LEU A 190 1.71 -5.73 13.92
N SER A 191 0.49 -6.15 14.31
CA SER A 191 -0.06 -5.87 15.66
C SER A 191 0.81 -6.49 16.75
N GLU A 192 1.28 -7.71 16.58
CA GLU A 192 2.20 -8.38 17.50
C GLU A 192 3.50 -7.57 17.71
N ILE A 193 4.06 -7.02 16.61
CA ILE A 193 5.25 -6.15 16.69
C ILE A 193 4.93 -4.85 17.44
N ILE A 194 3.79 -4.22 17.17
CA ILE A 194 3.37 -2.96 17.83
C ILE A 194 3.11 -3.19 19.32
N ASP A 195 2.47 -4.29 19.68
CA ASP A 195 2.21 -4.69 21.07
C ASP A 195 3.52 -4.97 21.83
N ASP A 196 4.48 -5.63 21.20
CA ASP A 196 5.82 -5.89 21.75
C ASP A 196 6.62 -4.60 22.00
N ILE A 197 6.38 -3.56 21.21
CA ILE A 197 6.97 -2.22 21.43
C ILE A 197 6.28 -1.52 22.62
N GLY A 198 5.05 -1.93 22.96
CA GLY A 198 4.24 -1.32 24.01
C GLY A 198 3.50 -0.06 23.58
N LEU A 199 3.19 0.09 22.30
CA LEU A 199 2.51 1.25 21.76
C LEU A 199 0.98 1.08 21.79
N SER A 200 0.28 2.18 22.08
CA SER A 200 -1.17 2.24 21.92
C SER A 200 -1.54 2.60 20.48
N TYR A 201 -2.53 1.94 19.93
CA TYR A 201 -3.03 2.20 18.58
C TYR A 201 -4.53 2.01 18.46
N LYS A 202 -5.13 2.52 17.38
CA LYS A 202 -6.45 2.13 16.89
C LYS A 202 -6.26 1.31 15.62
N PHE A 203 -7.04 0.25 15.48
CA PHE A 203 -7.02 -0.59 14.30
C PHE A 203 -8.45 -0.79 13.81
N GLU A 204 -8.69 -0.53 12.54
CA GLU A 204 -9.98 -0.76 11.88
C GLU A 204 -9.75 -1.47 10.55
N THR A 205 -10.62 -2.44 10.23
CA THR A 205 -10.57 -3.21 8.99
C THR A 205 -11.71 -2.84 8.06
N TYR A 206 -11.50 -3.04 6.75
CA TYR A 206 -12.51 -2.79 5.74
C TYR A 206 -12.34 -3.73 4.54
N PRO A 207 -13.47 -4.08 3.88
CA PRO A 207 -13.43 -4.95 2.72
C PRO A 207 -12.83 -4.24 1.52
N GLU A 208 -11.91 -4.93 0.84
CA GLU A 208 -11.44 -4.59 -0.49
C GLU A 208 -11.58 -5.82 -1.39
N TYR A 209 -11.68 -5.59 -2.70
CA TYR A 209 -11.87 -6.64 -3.67
C TYR A 209 -11.02 -6.42 -4.91
N LEU A 210 -10.51 -7.49 -5.48
CA LEU A 210 -9.82 -7.48 -6.77
C LEU A 210 -10.67 -8.23 -7.80
N ASP A 211 -10.99 -7.56 -8.91
CA ASP A 211 -11.63 -8.20 -10.07
C ASP A 211 -10.60 -9.06 -10.80
N VAL A 212 -10.83 -10.35 -10.81
CA VAL A 212 -9.97 -11.33 -11.50
C VAL A 212 -10.67 -11.99 -12.69
N SER A 213 -11.79 -11.43 -13.15
CA SER A 213 -12.57 -11.98 -14.28
C SER A 213 -11.70 -12.15 -15.53
N ALA A 214 -10.79 -11.21 -15.79
CA ALA A 214 -9.87 -11.28 -16.91
C ALA A 214 -8.96 -12.53 -16.90
N CYS A 215 -8.69 -13.12 -15.72
CA CYS A 215 -7.90 -14.35 -15.60
C CYS A 215 -8.59 -15.55 -16.26
N PHE A 216 -9.91 -15.49 -16.41
CA PHE A 216 -10.75 -16.56 -16.98
C PHE A 216 -11.12 -16.33 -18.45
N GLU A 217 -10.69 -15.21 -19.02
CA GLU A 217 -10.90 -14.91 -20.43
C GLU A 217 -9.80 -15.56 -21.29
N GLN A 218 -10.21 -16.18 -22.38
CA GLN A 218 -9.28 -16.86 -23.27
C GLN A 218 -8.32 -15.83 -23.91
N ASN A 219 -6.99 -16.07 -23.80
CA ASN A 219 -5.93 -15.21 -24.34
C ASN A 219 -5.92 -13.77 -23.78
N SER A 220 -6.42 -13.54 -22.58
CA SER A 220 -6.35 -12.23 -21.92
C SER A 220 -4.94 -11.93 -21.46
N GLU A 221 -4.32 -10.91 -22.05
CA GLU A 221 -3.02 -10.39 -21.56
C GLU A 221 -3.15 -9.79 -20.16
N GLU A 222 -4.26 -9.09 -19.89
CA GLU A 222 -4.57 -8.55 -18.57
C GLU A 222 -4.70 -9.66 -17.52
N GLY A 223 -5.43 -10.71 -17.84
CA GLY A 223 -5.59 -11.86 -16.95
C GLY A 223 -4.27 -12.56 -16.64
N ARG A 224 -3.39 -12.68 -17.63
CA ARG A 224 -2.06 -13.26 -17.45
C ARG A 224 -1.20 -12.41 -16.51
N VAL A 225 -1.20 -11.11 -16.69
CA VAL A 225 -0.43 -10.17 -15.83
C VAL A 225 -0.99 -10.15 -14.40
N LEU A 226 -2.32 -10.28 -14.22
CA LEU A 226 -2.92 -10.45 -12.89
C LEU A 226 -2.47 -11.75 -12.23
N MET A 227 -2.38 -12.86 -12.98
CA MET A 227 -1.86 -14.12 -12.44
C MET A 227 -0.41 -13.98 -11.98
N ASP A 228 0.45 -13.31 -12.76
CA ASP A 228 1.83 -13.01 -12.37
C ASP A 228 1.89 -12.24 -11.04
N PHE A 229 1.02 -11.24 -10.87
CA PHE A 229 0.93 -10.45 -9.65
C PHE A 229 0.43 -11.27 -8.45
N LEU A 230 -0.65 -12.03 -8.62
CA LEU A 230 -1.28 -12.81 -7.57
C LEU A 230 -0.34 -13.87 -6.96
N PHE A 231 0.50 -14.45 -7.79
CA PHE A 231 1.45 -15.49 -7.37
C PHE A 231 2.86 -14.95 -7.13
N GLN A 232 3.06 -13.64 -7.28
CA GLN A 232 4.38 -13.00 -7.17
C GLN A 232 5.44 -13.73 -8.02
N ALA A 233 5.06 -14.15 -9.23
CA ALA A 233 5.84 -15.03 -10.09
C ALA A 233 5.78 -14.56 -11.55
N ASN A 234 6.79 -14.92 -12.33
CA ASN A 234 6.74 -14.79 -13.78
C ASN A 234 6.24 -16.10 -14.38
N LEU A 235 4.96 -16.17 -14.68
CA LEU A 235 4.30 -17.38 -15.18
C LEU A 235 4.31 -17.48 -16.72
N ARG A 236 4.92 -16.53 -17.41
CA ARG A 236 4.92 -16.47 -18.88
C ARG A 236 5.45 -17.75 -19.51
N ASP A 237 6.54 -18.29 -18.97
CA ASP A 237 7.23 -19.49 -19.46
C ASP A 237 6.87 -20.74 -18.65
N ALA A 238 5.89 -20.63 -17.75
CA ALA A 238 5.43 -21.75 -16.95
C ALA A 238 4.66 -22.78 -17.81
N PRO A 239 4.76 -24.08 -17.49
CA PRO A 239 3.99 -25.12 -18.17
C PRO A 239 2.47 -24.83 -18.16
N ALA A 240 1.77 -25.15 -19.24
CA ALA A 240 0.32 -24.93 -19.33
C ALA A 240 -0.46 -25.64 -18.20
N GLU A 241 0.01 -26.81 -17.76
CA GLU A 241 -0.59 -27.56 -16.65
C GLU A 241 -0.48 -26.78 -15.33
N LEU A 242 0.67 -26.14 -15.06
CA LEU A 242 0.84 -25.30 -13.88
C LEU A 242 -0.11 -24.08 -13.94
N ASN A 243 -0.13 -23.36 -15.06
CA ASN A 243 -1.03 -22.22 -15.23
C ASN A 243 -2.50 -22.62 -15.00
N GLN A 244 -2.92 -23.80 -15.49
CA GLN A 244 -4.27 -24.30 -15.28
C GLN A 244 -4.55 -24.66 -13.81
N GLN A 245 -3.57 -25.24 -13.11
CA GLN A 245 -3.67 -25.53 -11.67
C GLN A 245 -3.81 -24.21 -10.86
N LEU A 246 -2.99 -23.21 -11.16
CA LEU A 246 -3.02 -21.91 -10.49
C LEU A 246 -4.34 -21.18 -10.75
N LEU A 247 -4.83 -21.20 -11.99
CA LEU A 247 -6.15 -20.65 -12.32
C LEU A 247 -7.27 -21.34 -11.54
N SER A 248 -7.20 -22.66 -11.40
CA SER A 248 -8.15 -23.41 -10.56
C SER A 248 -8.08 -23.03 -9.08
N LEU A 249 -6.92 -22.64 -8.56
CA LEU A 249 -6.79 -22.14 -7.18
C LEU A 249 -7.47 -20.78 -7.06
N VAL A 250 -7.27 -19.87 -8.01
CA VAL A 250 -7.96 -18.57 -8.05
C VAL A 250 -9.47 -18.76 -8.09
N ASP A 251 -9.97 -19.67 -8.95
CA ASP A 251 -11.40 -19.99 -9.08
C ASP A 251 -12.04 -20.46 -7.77
N LYS A 252 -11.31 -21.28 -7.00
CA LYS A 252 -11.79 -21.82 -5.71
C LYS A 252 -11.95 -20.78 -4.62
N VAL A 253 -11.17 -19.71 -4.65
CA VAL A 253 -11.20 -18.66 -3.61
C VAL A 253 -11.92 -17.39 -4.08
N ALA A 254 -12.20 -17.27 -5.38
CA ALA A 254 -12.97 -16.19 -5.93
C ALA A 254 -14.46 -16.29 -5.54
N VAL A 255 -15.08 -15.15 -5.29
CA VAL A 255 -16.53 -15.02 -5.09
C VAL A 255 -17.16 -14.32 -6.28
N GLU A 256 -18.38 -14.70 -6.64
CA GLU A 256 -19.10 -14.02 -7.70
C GLU A 256 -19.86 -12.81 -7.16
N GLN A 257 -19.61 -11.64 -7.76
CA GLN A 257 -20.31 -10.39 -7.48
C GLN A 257 -20.63 -9.67 -8.80
N ASN A 258 -21.89 -9.39 -9.07
CA ASN A 258 -22.34 -8.65 -10.27
C ASN A 258 -21.75 -9.22 -11.57
N ASP A 259 -21.84 -10.52 -11.76
CA ASP A 259 -21.30 -11.28 -12.90
C ASP A 259 -19.76 -11.18 -13.07
N ARG A 260 -19.04 -10.88 -11.98
CA ARG A 260 -17.57 -10.82 -11.93
C ARG A 260 -17.01 -11.77 -10.90
N LYS A 261 -15.81 -12.27 -11.15
CA LYS A 261 -15.03 -13.05 -10.19
C LYS A 261 -14.14 -12.12 -9.40
N MET A 262 -14.38 -12.07 -8.08
CA MET A 262 -13.72 -11.15 -7.16
C MET A 262 -12.91 -11.92 -6.13
N LEU A 263 -11.69 -11.46 -5.84
CA LEU A 263 -10.93 -11.90 -4.68
C LEU A 263 -11.17 -10.96 -3.52
N TYR A 264 -11.42 -11.51 -2.34
CA TYR A 264 -11.55 -10.76 -1.10
C TYR A 264 -10.16 -10.46 -0.53
N LEU A 265 -9.81 -9.18 -0.48
CA LEU A 265 -8.52 -8.66 -0.02
C LEU A 265 -8.76 -7.59 1.08
N PRO A 266 -9.30 -7.98 2.25
CA PRO A 266 -9.58 -7.00 3.29
C PRO A 266 -8.29 -6.35 3.78
N ALA A 267 -8.33 -5.02 3.91
CA ALA A 267 -7.24 -4.24 4.46
C ALA A 267 -7.57 -3.72 5.86
N GLY A 268 -6.54 -3.39 6.61
CA GLY A 268 -6.64 -2.77 7.91
C GLY A 268 -5.69 -1.59 8.05
N THR A 269 -6.11 -0.60 8.83
CA THR A 269 -5.33 0.59 9.10
C THR A 269 -5.04 0.73 10.60
N PHE A 270 -3.76 0.82 10.93
CA PHE A 270 -3.27 1.20 12.25
C PHE A 270 -3.11 2.72 12.32
N VAL A 271 -3.58 3.32 13.40
CA VAL A 271 -3.37 4.72 13.75
C VAL A 271 -2.64 4.77 15.07
N ILE A 272 -1.39 5.12 15.04
CA ILE A 272 -0.47 5.12 16.19
C ILE A 272 -0.12 6.58 16.49
N PRO A 273 -0.72 7.21 17.52
CA PRO A 273 -0.38 8.59 17.89
C PRO A 273 1.01 8.62 18.52
N LYS A 274 1.74 9.71 18.30
CA LYS A 274 2.96 9.99 19.09
C LYS A 274 2.57 10.12 20.56
N GLN A 275 3.22 9.34 21.42
CA GLN A 275 3.01 9.35 22.88
C GLN A 275 3.82 10.46 23.54
#